data_226e9953bab366adfab5edf434dfa80f
#
_entry.id   226e9953bab366adfab5edf434dfa80f
#
_cell.length_a   1.000
_cell.length_b   1.000
_cell.length_c   1.000
_cell.angle_alpha   90.00
_cell.angle_beta   90.00
_cell.angle_gamma   90.00
#
_symmetry.space_group_name_H-M   'P 1'
#
loop_
_entity.id
_entity.type
_entity.pdbx_description
1 polymer ?
#
loop_
_entity_poly.entity_id
_entity_poly.type
_entity_poly.pdbx_seq_one_letter_code
_entity_poly.pdbx_strand_id
1 'polypeptide(L)'
;MNFNLKEKFFTKIAVAVSVGILSAAGCPAGAAGMQTAGFDAAVQEPVRFEGVVIDENRIPLAGACVAVADDLSVGTITDVDGKFSISVPHGTVLVVSFTGYKDASVEAGDQRFMEIQLIPDAQVLKEVVVTALGISRETK
;
A
#
# COMPACT_ATOMS: atom_id res chain seq x y z
N MET A 1 -5.42 -29.96 -5.24
CA MET A 1 -6.09 -29.09 -4.26
C MET A 1 -5.58 -27.67 -4.43
N ASN A 2 -6.32 -26.90 -5.19
CA ASN A 2 -5.98 -25.50 -5.40
C ASN A 2 -6.55 -24.68 -4.26
N PHE A 3 -5.78 -24.47 -3.23
CA PHE A 3 -6.10 -23.50 -2.22
C PHE A 3 -5.86 -22.11 -2.79
N ASN A 4 -6.94 -21.47 -3.19
CA ASN A 4 -6.91 -20.12 -3.65
C ASN A 4 -6.64 -19.21 -2.44
N LEU A 5 -5.41 -18.78 -2.28
CA LEU A 5 -4.99 -17.89 -1.19
C LEU A 5 -5.77 -16.57 -1.14
N LYS A 6 -6.45 -16.22 -2.24
CA LYS A 6 -7.32 -15.05 -2.30
C LYS A 6 -8.59 -15.16 -1.48
N GLU A 7 -9.07 -16.36 -1.21
CA GLU A 7 -10.28 -16.55 -0.39
C GLU A 7 -10.02 -16.43 1.11
N LYS A 8 -8.80 -16.65 1.57
CA LYS A 8 -8.48 -16.50 3.00
C LYS A 8 -8.49 -15.05 3.48
N PHE A 9 -8.30 -14.09 2.59
CA PHE A 9 -8.37 -12.68 2.95
C PHE A 9 -9.80 -12.16 3.09
N PHE A 10 -10.75 -12.76 2.39
CA PHE A 10 -12.16 -12.35 2.48
C PHE A 10 -12.88 -12.87 3.72
N THR A 11 -12.43 -13.96 4.30
CA THR A 11 -13.12 -14.60 5.43
C THR A 11 -12.86 -13.89 6.76
N LYS A 12 -11.82 -13.08 6.86
CA LYS A 12 -11.51 -12.32 8.09
C LYS A 12 -12.30 -11.02 8.23
N ILE A 13 -12.87 -10.51 7.17
CA ILE A 13 -13.65 -9.26 7.20
C ILE A 13 -15.11 -9.51 7.52
N ALA A 14 -15.60 -10.75 7.40
CA ALA A 14 -17.01 -11.09 7.59
C ALA A 14 -17.44 -11.41 9.03
N VAL A 15 -16.55 -11.36 10.00
CA VAL A 15 -16.86 -11.80 11.38
C VAL A 15 -17.20 -10.65 12.34
N ALA A 16 -17.30 -9.44 11.87
CA ALA A 16 -17.55 -8.29 12.74
C ALA A 16 -18.99 -7.73 12.69
N VAL A 17 -19.97 -8.52 12.28
CA VAL A 17 -21.37 -8.11 12.40
C VAL A 17 -22.14 -9.13 13.22
N SER A 18 -21.75 -9.28 14.46
CA SER A 18 -22.65 -9.77 15.48
C SER A 18 -23.42 -8.57 16.01
N VAL A 19 -24.50 -8.25 15.35
CA VAL A 19 -25.47 -7.30 15.86
C VAL A 19 -26.16 -7.96 17.04
N GLY A 20 -25.67 -7.63 18.20
CA GLY A 20 -26.46 -7.83 19.42
C GLY A 20 -27.66 -6.91 19.34
N ILE A 21 -28.79 -7.47 18.97
CA ILE A 21 -30.08 -6.79 19.15
C ILE A 21 -30.37 -6.77 20.65
N LEU A 22 -29.92 -5.71 21.28
CA LEU A 22 -30.38 -5.42 22.62
C LEU A 22 -31.72 -4.70 22.46
N SER A 23 -32.82 -5.43 22.62
CA SER A 23 -34.12 -4.82 22.75
C SER A 23 -34.19 -4.11 24.12
N ALA A 24 -33.91 -2.84 24.14
CA ALA A 24 -34.19 -2.00 25.26
C ALA A 24 -35.64 -1.54 25.17
N ALA A 25 -36.49 -2.23 25.86
CA ALA A 25 -37.81 -1.71 26.19
C ALA A 25 -37.62 -0.63 27.27
N GLY A 26 -37.84 0.60 26.90
CA GLY A 26 -37.77 1.72 27.83
C GLY A 26 -37.36 3.00 27.12
N CYS A 27 -38.29 3.62 26.40
CA CYS A 27 -38.17 4.98 25.97
C CYS A 27 -38.61 5.93 27.05
N PRO A 28 -37.77 6.74 27.66
CA PRO A 28 -38.22 7.99 28.23
C PRO A 28 -38.36 8.98 27.08
N ALA A 29 -39.55 9.45 26.87
CA ALA A 29 -39.83 10.57 26.01
C ALA A 29 -39.08 11.79 26.55
N GLY A 30 -38.29 12.41 25.71
CA GLY A 30 -37.71 13.69 26.01
C GLY A 30 -36.24 13.81 25.60
N ALA A 31 -36.06 14.69 24.67
CA ALA A 31 -34.85 15.18 24.06
C ALA A 31 -34.56 14.55 22.69
N ALA A 32 -35.02 15.27 21.68
CA ALA A 32 -34.51 15.16 20.37
C ALA A 32 -33.04 15.63 20.37
N GLY A 33 -32.14 14.78 20.86
CA GLY A 33 -30.75 14.87 20.56
C GLY A 33 -30.56 14.16 19.23
N MET A 34 -30.35 14.89 18.16
CA MET A 34 -29.78 14.36 16.95
C MET A 34 -28.43 13.75 17.32
N GLN A 35 -28.45 12.53 17.75
CA GLN A 35 -27.26 11.72 17.70
C GLN A 35 -27.09 11.36 16.23
N THR A 36 -26.33 12.20 15.52
CA THR A 36 -25.64 11.73 14.36
C THR A 36 -24.91 10.48 14.82
N ALA A 37 -25.34 9.32 14.36
CA ALA A 37 -24.57 8.14 14.45
C ALA A 37 -23.25 8.45 13.76
N GLY A 38 -22.28 8.91 14.53
CA GLY A 38 -20.93 8.99 14.06
C GLY A 38 -20.58 7.58 13.65
N PHE A 39 -20.40 7.38 12.37
CA PHE A 39 -19.60 6.30 11.92
C PHE A 39 -18.24 6.58 12.55
N ASP A 40 -17.98 5.97 13.69
CA ASP A 40 -16.64 5.78 14.15
C ASP A 40 -15.96 4.87 13.11
N ALA A 41 -15.67 5.44 11.96
CA ALA A 41 -14.53 4.99 11.23
C ALA A 41 -13.40 5.11 12.25
N ALA A 42 -12.98 3.98 12.79
CA ALA A 42 -11.86 3.93 13.70
C ALA A 42 -10.75 4.75 13.01
N VAL A 43 -10.59 5.98 13.46
CA VAL A 43 -9.52 6.85 13.00
C VAL A 43 -8.27 6.18 13.54
N GLN A 44 -7.73 5.27 12.75
CA GLN A 44 -6.46 4.65 13.06
C GLN A 44 -5.45 5.78 12.98
N GLU A 45 -4.88 6.12 14.12
CA GLU A 45 -3.87 7.17 14.18
C GLU A 45 -2.74 6.83 13.21
N PRO A 46 -2.35 7.75 12.34
CA PRO A 46 -1.27 7.53 11.41
C PRO A 46 0.03 7.30 12.17
N VAL A 47 0.64 6.17 11.93
CA VAL A 47 1.95 5.83 12.50
C VAL A 47 3.02 6.14 11.47
N ARG A 48 4.11 6.73 11.94
CA ARG A 48 5.25 7.02 11.10
C ARG A 48 6.07 5.75 10.87
N PHE A 49 6.17 5.36 9.63
CA PHE A 49 7.03 4.27 9.16
C PHE A 49 8.25 4.84 8.45
N GLU A 50 9.38 4.25 8.72
CA GLU A 50 10.64 4.57 8.07
C GLU A 50 11.15 3.31 7.36
N GLY A 51 11.83 3.48 6.25
CA GLY A 51 12.38 2.35 5.53
C GLY A 51 13.45 2.75 4.56
N VAL A 52 14.05 1.74 3.95
CA VAL A 52 15.05 1.91 2.90
C VAL A 52 14.65 1.05 1.70
N VAL A 53 14.78 1.62 0.51
CA VAL A 53 14.57 0.91 -0.75
C VAL A 53 15.92 0.59 -1.36
N ILE A 54 16.15 -0.68 -1.61
CA ILE A 54 17.41 -1.19 -2.15
C ILE A 54 17.19 -2.03 -3.41
N ASP A 55 18.24 -2.15 -4.18
CA ASP A 55 18.33 -3.07 -5.32
C ASP A 55 18.71 -4.50 -4.87
N GLU A 56 18.69 -5.45 -5.79
CA GLU A 56 19.19 -6.82 -5.57
C GLU A 56 20.64 -6.89 -5.10
N ASN A 57 21.44 -5.87 -5.44
CA ASN A 57 22.82 -5.71 -5.01
C ASN A 57 23.00 -4.96 -3.69
N ARG A 58 21.89 -4.68 -2.97
CA ARG A 58 21.86 -3.85 -1.76
C ARG A 58 22.30 -2.41 -1.97
N ILE A 59 22.13 -1.91 -3.19
CA ILE A 59 22.40 -0.51 -3.52
C ILE A 59 21.15 0.31 -3.23
N PRO A 60 21.26 1.40 -2.45
CA PRO A 60 20.10 2.24 -2.16
C PRO A 60 19.59 2.93 -3.43
N LEU A 61 18.27 2.88 -3.62
CA LEU A 61 17.60 3.49 -4.76
C LEU A 61 17.05 4.86 -4.38
N ALA A 62 17.73 5.90 -4.83
CA ALA A 62 17.28 7.28 -4.67
C ALA A 62 16.20 7.63 -5.71
N GLY A 63 15.15 8.28 -5.28
CA GLY A 63 14.06 8.70 -6.15
C GLY A 63 13.00 7.64 -6.43
N ALA A 64 12.98 6.54 -5.68
CA ALA A 64 11.89 5.57 -5.73
C ALA A 64 10.61 6.17 -5.12
N CYS A 65 9.49 5.94 -5.78
CA CYS A 65 8.19 6.41 -5.31
C CYS A 65 7.58 5.36 -4.37
N VAL A 66 7.22 5.78 -3.17
CA VAL A 66 6.50 4.97 -2.19
C VAL A 66 5.12 5.57 -2.01
N ALA A 67 4.08 4.87 -2.38
CA ALA A 67 2.70 5.34 -2.32
C ALA A 67 1.79 4.33 -1.64
N VAL A 68 0.66 4.78 -1.11
CA VAL A 68 -0.38 3.91 -0.57
C VAL A 68 -1.15 3.27 -1.71
N ALA A 69 -1.36 1.95 -1.66
CA ALA A 69 -2.07 1.21 -2.71
C ALA A 69 -3.52 1.69 -2.89
N ASP A 70 -4.19 2.03 -1.79
CA ASP A 70 -5.57 2.50 -1.80
C ASP A 70 -5.71 3.99 -2.15
N ASP A 71 -4.68 4.77 -1.87
CA ASP A 71 -4.67 6.20 -2.13
C ASP A 71 -3.29 6.67 -2.60
N LEU A 72 -3.12 6.72 -3.91
CA LEU A 72 -1.89 7.17 -4.55
C LEU A 72 -1.54 8.65 -4.31
N SER A 73 -2.47 9.41 -3.73
CA SER A 73 -2.21 10.81 -3.34
C SER A 73 -1.32 10.87 -2.09
N VAL A 74 -1.33 9.81 -1.29
CA VAL A 74 -0.49 9.68 -0.10
C VAL A 74 0.77 8.90 -0.48
N GLY A 75 1.86 9.61 -0.64
CA GLY A 75 3.12 8.99 -1.03
C GLY A 75 4.33 9.85 -0.66
N THR A 76 5.49 9.26 -0.77
CA THR A 76 6.79 9.90 -0.55
C THR A 76 7.81 9.39 -1.55
N ILE A 77 8.94 10.05 -1.62
CA ILE A 77 10.05 9.67 -2.51
C ILE A 77 11.27 9.36 -1.64
N THR A 78 12.04 8.35 -2.03
CA THR A 78 13.27 7.99 -1.32
C THR A 78 14.36 9.03 -1.53
N ASP A 79 15.12 9.25 -0.46
CA ASP A 79 16.28 10.15 -0.43
C ASP A 79 17.50 9.54 -1.14
N VAL A 80 18.60 10.28 -1.19
CA VAL A 80 19.88 9.85 -1.78
C VAL A 80 20.44 8.56 -1.17
N ASP A 81 20.10 8.27 0.07
CA ASP A 81 20.41 7.03 0.79
C ASP A 81 19.34 5.94 0.62
N GLY A 82 18.38 6.12 -0.29
CA GLY A 82 17.25 5.19 -0.47
C GLY A 82 16.26 5.18 0.69
N LYS A 83 16.37 6.10 1.64
CA LYS A 83 15.50 6.17 2.81
C LYS A 83 14.21 6.90 2.51
N PHE A 84 13.13 6.42 3.12
CA PHE A 84 11.83 7.09 3.05
C PHE A 84 11.18 7.14 4.44
N SER A 85 10.26 8.06 4.60
CA SER A 85 9.43 8.18 5.79
C SER A 85 8.00 8.52 5.35
N ILE A 86 7.05 7.73 5.80
CA ILE A 86 5.63 7.91 5.49
C ILE A 86 4.77 7.70 6.73
N SER A 87 3.71 8.46 6.88
CA SER A 87 2.75 8.33 7.97
C SER A 87 1.46 7.75 7.45
N VAL A 88 1.18 6.51 7.83
CA VAL A 88 0.00 5.75 7.39
C VAL A 88 -0.55 4.90 8.53
N PRO A 89 -1.81 4.51 8.51
CA PRO A 89 -2.36 3.57 9.47
C PRO A 89 -1.68 2.20 9.41
N HIS A 90 -1.71 1.46 10.51
CA HIS A 90 -1.28 0.06 10.51
C HIS A 90 -2.09 -0.79 9.52
N GLY A 91 -1.43 -1.73 8.86
CA GLY A 91 -2.08 -2.61 7.89
C GLY A 91 -2.27 -1.97 6.50
N THR A 92 -1.75 -0.77 6.29
CA THR A 92 -1.78 -0.12 4.97
C THR A 92 -0.79 -0.80 4.03
N VAL A 93 -1.23 -1.08 2.82
CA VAL A 93 -0.35 -1.61 1.78
C VAL A 93 0.36 -0.46 1.05
N LEU A 94 1.68 -0.49 1.08
CA LEU A 94 2.53 0.45 0.36
C LEU A 94 2.99 -0.17 -0.95
N VAL A 95 2.91 0.58 -2.02
CA VAL A 95 3.47 0.22 -3.32
C VAL A 95 4.71 1.06 -3.58
N VAL A 96 5.80 0.38 -3.85
CA VAL A 96 7.06 1.02 -4.18
C VAL A 96 7.36 0.80 -5.65
N SER A 97 7.53 1.87 -6.39
CA SER A 97 7.87 1.84 -7.81
C SER A 97 9.12 2.65 -8.12
N PHE A 98 9.90 2.15 -9.05
CA PHE A 98 11.09 2.84 -9.54
C PHE A 98 11.33 2.53 -11.02
N THR A 99 11.78 3.51 -11.77
CA THR A 99 12.01 3.35 -13.22
C THR A 99 13.02 2.24 -13.53
N GLY A 100 12.59 1.24 -14.31
CA GLY A 100 13.41 0.08 -14.66
C GLY A 100 13.35 -1.08 -13.66
N TYR A 101 12.50 -0.98 -12.65
CA TYR A 101 12.27 -2.02 -11.64
C TYR A 101 10.81 -2.43 -11.58
N LYS A 102 10.56 -3.61 -11.09
CA LYS A 102 9.21 -4.09 -10.82
C LYS A 102 8.66 -3.45 -9.55
N ASP A 103 7.38 -3.12 -9.59
CA ASP A 103 6.68 -2.61 -8.43
C ASP A 103 6.64 -3.65 -7.32
N ALA A 104 6.97 -3.25 -6.11
CA ALA A 104 6.90 -4.08 -4.92
C ALA A 104 5.81 -3.57 -3.99
N SER A 105 5.01 -4.50 -3.44
CA SER A 105 3.97 -4.20 -2.46
C SER A 105 4.41 -4.70 -1.11
N VAL A 106 4.34 -3.84 -0.09
CA VAL A 106 4.71 -4.16 1.29
C VAL A 106 3.62 -3.67 2.24
N GLU A 107 3.21 -4.50 3.17
CA GLU A 107 2.25 -4.13 4.21
C GLU A 107 2.95 -3.42 5.36
N ALA A 108 2.44 -2.27 5.74
CA ALA A 108 2.87 -1.50 6.91
C ALA A 108 2.37 -2.18 8.20
N GLY A 109 3.14 -3.15 8.67
CA GLY A 109 2.84 -3.92 9.88
C GLY A 109 3.33 -3.23 11.16
N ASP A 110 3.62 -4.04 12.18
CA ASP A 110 4.09 -3.55 13.49
C ASP A 110 5.53 -3.02 13.47
N GLN A 111 6.28 -3.31 12.43
CA GLN A 111 7.65 -2.88 12.29
C GLN A 111 7.70 -1.44 11.78
N ARG A 112 8.26 -0.55 12.57
CA ARG A 112 8.45 0.86 12.19
C ARG A 112 9.52 1.08 11.13
N PHE A 113 10.37 0.09 10.91
CA PHE A 113 11.43 0.12 9.90
C PHE A 113 11.27 -1.03 8.91
N MET A 114 11.32 -0.73 7.63
CA MET A 114 11.18 -1.70 6.54
C MET A 114 12.36 -1.61 5.59
N GLU A 115 12.86 -2.76 5.17
CA GLU A 115 13.79 -2.87 4.05
C GLU A 115 13.04 -3.44 2.84
N ILE A 116 12.98 -2.68 1.76
CA ILE A 116 12.25 -3.06 0.56
C ILE A 116 13.25 -3.28 -0.58
N GLN A 117 13.30 -4.50 -1.07
CA GLN A 117 14.16 -4.86 -2.19
C GLN A 117 13.36 -4.83 -3.49
N LEU A 118 13.82 -4.04 -4.47
CA LEU A 118 13.28 -4.00 -5.81
C LEU A 118 14.08 -4.90 -6.76
N ILE A 119 13.37 -5.55 -7.66
CA ILE A 119 13.96 -6.42 -8.68
C ILE A 119 13.94 -5.66 -10.01
N PRO A 120 15.06 -5.60 -10.75
CA PRO A 120 15.07 -4.93 -12.05
C PRO A 120 14.13 -5.64 -13.03
N ASP A 121 13.37 -4.84 -13.77
CA ASP A 121 12.50 -5.36 -14.83
C ASP A 121 13.25 -5.47 -16.15
N ALA A 122 13.76 -6.64 -16.42
CA ALA A 122 14.49 -6.92 -17.66
C ALA A 122 13.63 -6.74 -18.94
N GLN A 123 12.30 -6.78 -18.79
CA GLN A 123 11.40 -6.62 -19.93
C GLN A 123 11.34 -5.17 -20.44
N VAL A 124 11.33 -4.21 -19.53
CA VAL A 124 11.30 -2.78 -19.87
C VAL A 124 12.56 -2.40 -20.65
N LEU A 125 13.71 -2.89 -20.22
CA LEU A 125 14.98 -2.65 -20.92
C LEU A 125 15.02 -3.31 -22.30
N LYS A 126 14.38 -4.46 -22.45
CA LYS A 126 14.29 -5.19 -23.70
C LYS A 126 13.40 -4.49 -24.73
N GLU A 127 12.27 -3.93 -24.31
CA GLU A 127 11.38 -3.16 -25.18
C GLU A 127 12.04 -1.90 -25.73
N VAL A 128 12.77 -1.17 -24.90
CA VAL A 128 13.48 0.05 -25.34
C VAL A 128 14.54 -0.28 -26.38
N VAL A 129 15.28 -1.37 -26.20
CA VAL A 129 16.31 -1.81 -27.17
C VAL A 129 15.68 -2.26 -28.49
N VAL A 130 14.59 -3.00 -28.45
CA VAL A 130 13.85 -3.44 -29.66
C VAL A 130 13.28 -2.26 -30.43
N THR A 131 12.74 -1.26 -29.74
CA THR A 131 12.23 -0.03 -30.38
C THR A 131 13.34 0.74 -31.07
N ALA A 132 14.49 0.86 -30.47
CA ALA A 132 15.65 1.53 -31.08
C ALA A 132 16.15 0.81 -32.34
N LEU A 133 16.15 -0.52 -32.35
CA LEU A 133 16.51 -1.32 -33.53
C LEU A 133 15.46 -1.23 -34.64
N GLY A 134 14.18 -1.14 -34.29
CA GLY A 134 13.11 -0.94 -35.24
C GLY A 134 13.21 0.38 -36.00
N ILE A 135 13.59 1.45 -35.33
CA ILE A 135 13.77 2.78 -35.92
C ILE A 135 14.95 2.80 -36.91
N SER A 136 16.03 2.13 -36.58
CA SER A 136 17.18 2.11 -37.46
C SER A 136 16.96 1.32 -38.77
N ARG A 137 15.96 0.49 -38.83
CA ARG A 137 15.61 -0.31 -40.00
C ARG A 137 14.83 0.46 -41.04
N GLU A 138 14.15 1.52 -40.64
CA GLU A 138 13.32 2.32 -41.54
C GLU A 138 14.09 3.38 -42.34
N THR A 139 15.33 3.53 -42.07
CA THR A 139 16.17 4.53 -42.73
C THR A 139 16.68 4.08 -44.11
N LYS A 140 16.02 3.22 -44.74
CA LYS A 140 16.37 2.83 -46.10
C LYS A 140 15.77 3.79 -47.12
#